data_479bf2d1011cb5b3dba900c7452bf092
#
_entry.id   479bf2d1011cb5b3dba900c7452bf092
#
_cell.length_a   1.000
_cell.length_b   1.000
_cell.length_c   1.000
_cell.angle_alpha   90.00
_cell.angle_beta   90.00
_cell.angle_gamma   90.00
#
_symmetry.space_group_name_H-M   'P 1'
#
loop_
_entity.id
_entity.type
_entity.pdbx_description
1 polymer ?
#
loop_
_entity_poly.entity_id
_entity_poly.type
_entity_poly.pdbx_seq_one_letter_code
_entity_poly.pdbx_strand_id
1 'polypeptide(L)'
;MKRTIIASLFLIIGCKDEKKEITAQTGLQVKEEVVQEAKPQVNESGEAQKWLEKSIEDYFKADIGNEEKAIQKITTKDYFDYKTDAMNVDMDVDGSLTEKEFEDKWKTKFNIKQAGIGVGFLISGQDWTGIKIAKCQLISENGNSFMFDVILSDKETKAEYPIKVKVSKENVSFLIADVLQEIPKFN
;
A
#
# COMPACT_ATOMS: atom_id res chain seq x y z
N MET A 1 -20.01 39.26 23.72
CA MET A 1 -20.23 40.68 23.29
C MET A 1 -19.37 40.96 22.08
N LYS A 2 -19.99 41.61 21.08
CA LYS A 2 -19.45 42.22 19.85
C LYS A 2 -19.04 41.29 18.71
N ARG A 3 -20.01 41.13 17.81
CA ARG A 3 -19.90 40.71 16.40
C ARG A 3 -19.30 41.86 15.58
N THR A 4 -18.45 41.55 14.61
CA THR A 4 -18.13 42.47 13.55
C THR A 4 -18.26 41.74 12.22
N ILE A 5 -19.28 42.15 11.45
CA ILE A 5 -19.57 41.73 10.08
C ILE A 5 -18.88 42.77 9.17
N ILE A 6 -18.07 42.31 8.23
CA ILE A 6 -17.55 43.17 7.14
C ILE A 6 -18.19 42.66 5.85
N ALA A 7 -19.08 43.49 5.31
CA ALA A 7 -19.68 43.30 3.99
C ALA A 7 -18.80 44.01 2.97
N SER A 8 -18.34 43.32 1.95
CA SER A 8 -17.65 43.91 0.80
C SER A 8 -18.59 43.94 -0.40
N LEU A 9 -18.81 45.15 -0.85
CA LEU A 9 -19.67 45.61 -1.93
C LEU A 9 -18.96 45.41 -3.28
N PHE A 10 -19.52 44.64 -4.20
CA PHE A 10 -19.07 44.55 -5.60
C PHE A 10 -19.84 45.57 -6.46
N LEU A 11 -19.12 46.50 -7.06
CA LEU A 11 -19.62 47.42 -8.07
C LEU A 11 -19.54 46.77 -9.46
N ILE A 12 -20.67 46.69 -10.11
CA ILE A 12 -20.83 46.31 -11.52
C ILE A 12 -20.79 47.61 -12.33
N ILE A 13 -19.90 47.71 -13.29
CA ILE A 13 -19.93 48.78 -14.30
C ILE A 13 -20.26 48.13 -15.65
N GLY A 14 -21.30 48.66 -16.21
CA GLY A 14 -22.00 48.13 -17.38
C GLY A 14 -21.40 48.55 -18.74
N CYS A 15 -21.99 47.89 -19.73
CA CYS A 15 -21.78 47.96 -21.16
C CYS A 15 -21.85 49.36 -21.79
N LYS A 16 -21.12 49.52 -22.89
CA LYS A 16 -21.64 50.32 -24.03
C LYS A 16 -21.13 49.74 -25.35
N ASP A 17 -22.07 49.42 -26.21
CA ASP A 17 -21.89 49.05 -27.61
C ASP A 17 -21.44 50.25 -28.45
N GLU A 18 -20.52 50.06 -29.38
CA GLU A 18 -20.43 50.80 -30.60
C GLU A 18 -19.94 49.93 -31.77
N LYS A 19 -20.76 49.82 -32.78
CA LYS A 19 -20.46 49.23 -34.11
C LYS A 19 -19.54 50.17 -34.88
N LYS A 20 -18.51 49.65 -35.53
CA LYS A 20 -18.01 50.11 -36.85
C LYS A 20 -17.26 49.05 -37.62
N GLU A 21 -17.60 49.03 -38.87
CA GLU A 21 -17.24 48.27 -40.08
C GLU A 21 -15.78 47.84 -40.31
N ILE A 22 -15.73 46.69 -40.81
CA ILE A 22 -14.92 46.02 -41.86
C ILE A 22 -13.69 46.77 -42.41
N THR A 23 -12.52 46.21 -42.24
CA THR A 23 -11.50 46.14 -43.28
C THR A 23 -10.66 44.89 -43.07
N ALA A 24 -10.61 44.05 -44.10
CA ALA A 24 -9.87 42.80 -44.17
C ALA A 24 -8.35 43.07 -44.18
N GLN A 25 -7.61 42.51 -43.25
CA GLN A 25 -6.21 42.21 -43.45
C GLN A 25 -5.84 40.86 -42.86
N THR A 26 -5.44 39.99 -43.75
CA THR A 26 -4.87 38.66 -43.56
C THR A 26 -3.63 38.78 -42.64
N GLY A 27 -3.75 38.36 -41.39
CA GLY A 27 -2.64 38.17 -40.49
C GLY A 27 -2.71 36.77 -39.92
N LEU A 28 -1.82 35.93 -40.36
CA LEU A 28 -1.57 34.60 -39.79
C LEU A 28 -1.18 34.75 -38.33
N GLN A 29 -2.14 34.57 -37.42
CA GLN A 29 -1.81 34.35 -36.01
C GLN A 29 -1.42 32.87 -35.82
N VAL A 30 -0.13 32.66 -35.68
CA VAL A 30 0.44 31.44 -35.12
C VAL A 30 -0.06 31.37 -33.68
N LYS A 31 -1.01 30.47 -33.42
CA LYS A 31 -1.32 30.05 -32.05
C LYS A 31 -0.09 29.31 -31.54
N GLU A 32 0.66 29.92 -30.64
CA GLU A 32 1.57 29.19 -29.77
C GLU A 32 0.70 28.24 -28.89
N GLU A 33 0.66 27.00 -29.31
CA GLU A 33 0.21 25.90 -28.47
C GLU A 33 1.25 25.76 -27.35
N VAL A 34 0.89 26.24 -26.16
CA VAL A 34 1.68 25.97 -24.95
C VAL A 34 1.59 24.47 -24.71
N VAL A 35 2.58 23.74 -25.22
CA VAL A 35 2.83 22.36 -24.86
C VAL A 35 3.18 22.38 -23.38
N GLN A 36 2.19 22.14 -22.51
CA GLN A 36 2.47 21.79 -21.13
C GLN A 36 3.26 20.46 -21.17
N GLU A 37 4.55 20.56 -20.90
CA GLU A 37 5.35 19.38 -20.60
C GLU A 37 4.69 18.64 -19.42
N ALA A 38 4.05 17.52 -19.72
CA ALA A 38 3.54 16.61 -18.69
C ALA A 38 4.76 16.17 -17.87
N LYS A 39 4.80 16.60 -16.59
CA LYS A 39 5.77 16.07 -15.63
C LYS A 39 5.70 14.54 -15.71
N PRO A 40 6.83 13.83 -15.76
CA PRO A 40 6.82 12.37 -15.78
C PRO A 40 6.01 11.88 -14.59
N GLN A 41 4.91 11.19 -14.89
CA GLN A 41 4.03 10.63 -13.87
C GLN A 41 4.83 9.49 -13.23
N VAL A 42 5.28 9.71 -11.99
CA VAL A 42 6.00 8.68 -11.24
C VAL A 42 5.05 7.50 -11.08
N ASN A 43 5.44 6.35 -11.60
CA ASN A 43 4.68 5.11 -11.46
C ASN A 43 4.93 4.52 -10.06
N GLU A 44 4.34 5.12 -9.04
CA GLU A 44 4.55 4.73 -7.65
C GLU A 44 4.11 3.30 -7.36
N SER A 45 3.03 2.84 -7.98
CA SER A 45 2.59 1.46 -7.84
C SER A 45 3.57 0.44 -8.43
N GLY A 46 4.22 0.77 -9.55
CA GLY A 46 5.29 -0.06 -10.11
C GLY A 46 6.56 -0.06 -9.26
N GLU A 47 6.87 1.04 -8.60
CA GLU A 47 7.98 1.10 -7.63
C GLU A 47 7.65 0.29 -6.36
N ALA A 48 6.42 0.42 -5.85
CA ALA A 48 5.93 -0.35 -4.70
C ALA A 48 5.96 -1.86 -4.98
N GLN A 49 5.55 -2.27 -6.19
CA GLN A 49 5.61 -3.68 -6.60
C GLN A 49 7.02 -4.23 -6.60
N LYS A 50 7.96 -3.55 -7.27
CA LYS A 50 9.38 -3.95 -7.32
C LYS A 50 10.01 -4.01 -5.92
N TRP A 51 9.68 -3.04 -5.09
CA TRP A 51 10.13 -3.02 -3.71
C TRP A 51 9.57 -4.20 -2.91
N LEU A 52 8.28 -4.52 -3.06
CA LEU A 52 7.63 -5.65 -2.39
C LEU A 52 8.24 -6.97 -2.81
N GLU A 53 8.40 -7.21 -4.12
CA GLU A 53 9.01 -8.42 -4.67
C GLU A 53 10.41 -8.63 -4.09
N LYS A 54 11.23 -7.58 -4.11
CA LYS A 54 12.58 -7.64 -3.53
C LYS A 54 12.55 -7.90 -2.03
N SER A 55 11.67 -7.25 -1.29
CA SER A 55 11.56 -7.41 0.17
C SER A 55 11.15 -8.81 0.56
N ILE A 56 10.22 -9.43 -0.18
CA ILE A 56 9.83 -10.83 0.02
C ILE A 56 11.01 -11.77 -0.28
N GLU A 57 11.71 -11.57 -1.38
CA GLU A 57 12.88 -12.39 -1.71
C GLU A 57 13.99 -12.28 -0.68
N ASP A 58 14.28 -11.07 -0.21
CA ASP A 58 15.32 -10.83 0.79
C ASP A 58 14.93 -11.47 2.15
N TYR A 59 13.64 -11.43 2.51
CA TYR A 59 13.14 -12.08 3.71
C TYR A 59 13.38 -13.60 3.71
N PHE A 60 13.05 -14.28 2.61
CA PHE A 60 13.25 -15.74 2.50
C PHE A 60 14.73 -16.16 2.31
N LYS A 61 15.61 -15.20 2.07
CA LYS A 61 17.07 -15.42 2.02
C LYS A 61 17.76 -15.07 3.34
N ALA A 62 17.02 -14.53 4.32
CA ALA A 62 17.60 -14.17 5.61
C ALA A 62 18.10 -15.42 6.36
N ASP A 63 19.22 -15.28 7.05
CA ASP A 63 19.75 -16.35 7.89
C ASP A 63 18.80 -16.66 9.05
N ILE A 64 18.76 -17.94 9.44
CA ILE A 64 18.00 -18.41 10.61
C ILE A 64 18.41 -17.60 11.85
N GLY A 65 17.41 -17.05 12.56
CA GLY A 65 17.58 -16.19 13.75
C GLY A 65 17.65 -14.70 13.44
N ASN A 66 17.55 -14.30 12.17
CA ASN A 66 17.44 -12.89 11.78
C ASN A 66 16.07 -12.52 11.21
N GLU A 67 15.13 -13.46 11.19
CA GLU A 67 13.79 -13.30 10.59
C GLU A 67 13.00 -12.16 11.22
N GLU A 68 13.04 -12.04 12.55
CA GLU A 68 12.35 -10.96 13.27
C GLU A 68 12.87 -9.58 12.85
N LYS A 69 14.19 -9.41 12.75
CA LYS A 69 14.79 -8.16 12.28
C LYS A 69 14.46 -7.89 10.80
N ALA A 70 14.39 -8.95 9.99
CA ALA A 70 14.02 -8.84 8.59
C ALA A 70 12.57 -8.37 8.45
N ILE A 71 11.63 -8.93 9.22
CA ILE A 71 10.22 -8.50 9.26
C ILE A 71 10.12 -7.05 9.72
N GLN A 72 10.76 -6.71 10.86
CA GLN A 72 10.71 -5.36 11.44
C GLN A 72 11.19 -4.28 10.46
N LYS A 73 12.18 -4.61 9.63
CA LYS A 73 12.74 -3.67 8.64
C LYS A 73 11.81 -3.34 7.49
N ILE A 74 10.94 -4.27 7.10
CA ILE A 74 10.09 -4.16 5.90
C ILE A 74 8.61 -3.94 6.24
N THR A 75 8.25 -3.85 7.52
CA THR A 75 6.86 -3.67 7.97
C THR A 75 6.66 -2.33 8.65
N THR A 76 5.41 -1.85 8.66
CA THR A 76 5.02 -0.78 9.58
C THR A 76 5.09 -1.28 11.01
N LYS A 77 5.33 -0.38 11.96
CA LYS A 77 5.36 -0.76 13.38
C LYS A 77 4.06 -1.41 13.84
N ASP A 78 2.92 -0.85 13.47
CA ASP A 78 1.61 -1.37 13.84
C ASP A 78 1.39 -2.81 13.32
N TYR A 79 1.81 -3.07 12.07
CA TYR A 79 1.68 -4.41 11.50
C TYR A 79 2.69 -5.40 12.11
N PHE A 80 3.90 -4.96 12.39
CA PHE A 80 4.90 -5.79 13.09
C PHE A 80 4.37 -6.25 14.45
N ASP A 81 3.88 -5.31 15.29
CA ASP A 81 3.33 -5.62 16.61
C ASP A 81 2.11 -6.56 16.50
N TYR A 82 1.19 -6.27 15.56
CA TYR A 82 0.02 -7.12 15.30
C TYR A 82 0.40 -8.54 14.91
N LYS A 83 1.34 -8.69 13.98
CA LYS A 83 1.73 -10.02 13.48
C LYS A 83 2.54 -10.80 14.53
N THR A 84 3.36 -10.13 15.31
CA THR A 84 4.07 -10.74 16.44
C THR A 84 3.07 -11.30 17.46
N ASP A 85 2.06 -10.50 17.85
CA ASP A 85 1.00 -10.98 18.72
C ASP A 85 0.26 -12.18 18.10
N ALA A 86 -0.13 -12.10 16.81
CA ALA A 86 -0.85 -13.17 16.11
C ALA A 86 -0.07 -14.49 16.07
N MET A 87 1.24 -14.43 15.86
CA MET A 87 2.09 -15.62 15.84
C MET A 87 2.19 -16.30 17.21
N ASN A 88 2.01 -15.53 18.29
CA ASN A 88 2.19 -15.99 19.67
C ASN A 88 0.87 -16.18 20.43
N VAL A 89 -0.28 -16.06 19.79
CA VAL A 89 -1.59 -16.29 20.46
C VAL A 89 -1.61 -17.68 21.10
N ASP A 90 -2.03 -17.72 22.38
CA ASP A 90 -2.14 -18.92 23.21
C ASP A 90 -0.83 -19.74 23.34
N MET A 91 0.32 -19.12 23.05
CA MET A 91 1.61 -19.74 23.32
C MET A 91 2.06 -19.47 24.77
N ASP A 92 2.76 -20.41 25.38
CA ASP A 92 3.28 -20.27 26.75
C ASP A 92 4.61 -19.51 26.74
N VAL A 93 4.55 -18.24 26.29
CA VAL A 93 5.67 -17.30 26.25
C VAL A 93 5.28 -15.96 26.86
N ASP A 94 6.26 -15.27 27.44
CA ASP A 94 6.03 -13.96 28.07
C ASP A 94 5.46 -12.96 27.05
N GLY A 95 4.32 -12.34 27.42
CA GLY A 95 3.63 -11.37 26.58
C GLY A 95 2.67 -11.96 25.56
N SER A 96 2.51 -13.29 25.52
CA SER A 96 1.48 -13.97 24.72
C SER A 96 0.08 -13.52 25.13
N LEU A 97 -0.76 -13.31 24.14
CA LEU A 97 -2.17 -12.96 24.32
C LEU A 97 -3.04 -14.20 24.14
N THR A 98 -4.13 -14.27 24.87
CA THR A 98 -5.23 -15.17 24.52
C THR A 98 -5.90 -14.70 23.22
N GLU A 99 -6.60 -15.60 22.51
CA GLU A 99 -7.31 -15.25 21.28
C GLU A 99 -8.27 -14.07 21.50
N LYS A 100 -8.97 -14.04 22.66
CA LYS A 100 -9.87 -12.95 23.01
C LYS A 100 -9.14 -11.62 23.20
N GLU A 101 -8.02 -11.61 23.90
CA GLU A 101 -7.22 -10.39 24.10
C GLU A 101 -6.64 -9.88 22.78
N PHE A 102 -6.19 -10.79 21.92
CA PHE A 102 -5.73 -10.48 20.57
C PHE A 102 -6.86 -9.82 19.75
N GLU A 103 -8.05 -10.42 19.74
CA GLU A 103 -9.21 -9.85 19.08
C GLU A 103 -9.53 -8.45 19.61
N ASP A 104 -9.65 -8.29 20.93
CA ASP A 104 -10.00 -7.01 21.55
C ASP A 104 -8.97 -5.91 21.25
N LYS A 105 -7.70 -6.26 21.18
CA LYS A 105 -6.60 -5.34 20.86
C LYS A 105 -6.60 -4.88 19.40
N TRP A 106 -6.87 -5.78 18.45
CA TRP A 106 -6.55 -5.56 17.06
C TRP A 106 -7.74 -5.42 16.09
N LYS A 107 -8.95 -5.88 16.44
CA LYS A 107 -10.14 -5.91 15.58
C LYS A 107 -10.54 -4.57 14.95
N THR A 108 -10.13 -3.44 15.54
CA THR A 108 -10.43 -2.11 14.99
C THR A 108 -9.42 -1.62 13.95
N LYS A 109 -8.24 -2.24 13.91
CA LYS A 109 -7.15 -1.85 13.01
C LYS A 109 -6.94 -2.84 11.86
N PHE A 110 -7.13 -4.14 12.12
CA PHE A 110 -6.81 -5.23 11.21
C PHE A 110 -7.97 -6.22 11.04
N ASN A 111 -7.95 -6.96 9.93
CA ASN A 111 -8.86 -8.08 9.72
C ASN A 111 -8.37 -9.32 10.47
N ILE A 112 -8.77 -9.46 11.73
CA ILE A 112 -8.34 -10.55 12.59
C ILE A 112 -8.67 -11.95 12.07
N LYS A 113 -9.70 -12.10 11.21
CA LYS A 113 -10.06 -13.39 10.59
C LYS A 113 -9.02 -13.90 9.58
N GLN A 114 -8.15 -13.00 9.12
CA GLN A 114 -7.08 -13.30 8.15
C GLN A 114 -5.70 -12.99 8.75
N ALA A 115 -5.60 -12.96 10.07
CA ALA A 115 -4.36 -12.72 10.79
C ALA A 115 -3.30 -13.81 10.61
N GLY A 116 -3.76 -15.03 10.33
CA GLY A 116 -2.89 -16.21 10.39
C GLY A 116 -2.37 -16.42 11.81
N ILE A 117 -3.28 -16.63 12.78
CA ILE A 117 -2.92 -16.94 14.16
C ILE A 117 -2.09 -18.22 14.20
N GLY A 118 -0.97 -18.19 14.94
CA GLY A 118 -0.02 -19.30 15.01
C GLY A 118 0.75 -19.58 13.71
N VAL A 119 0.64 -18.69 12.72
CA VAL A 119 1.22 -18.88 11.38
C VAL A 119 2.30 -17.84 11.14
N GLY A 120 3.35 -18.21 10.41
CA GLY A 120 4.47 -17.34 10.06
C GLY A 120 4.08 -16.07 9.29
N PHE A 121 5.04 -15.20 9.07
CA PHE A 121 4.83 -13.84 8.54
C PHE A 121 4.12 -13.81 7.18
N LEU A 122 4.60 -14.58 6.20
CA LEU A 122 4.06 -14.59 4.83
C LEU A 122 3.43 -15.92 4.43
N ILE A 123 3.83 -17.01 5.05
CA ILE A 123 3.37 -18.35 4.70
C ILE A 123 3.00 -19.15 5.95
N SER A 124 2.09 -20.10 5.78
CA SER A 124 1.62 -21.01 6.84
C SER A 124 2.43 -22.31 6.94
N GLY A 125 3.38 -22.53 6.05
CA GLY A 125 4.23 -23.72 6.06
C GLY A 125 5.49 -23.51 6.89
N GLN A 126 5.94 -24.58 7.57
CA GLN A 126 7.24 -24.60 8.27
C GLN A 126 8.32 -25.34 7.48
N ASP A 127 7.91 -26.28 6.63
CA ASP A 127 8.81 -27.17 5.88
C ASP A 127 9.01 -26.71 4.42
N TRP A 128 9.19 -25.40 4.22
CA TRP A 128 9.50 -24.90 2.89
C TRP A 128 11.00 -25.01 2.59
N THR A 129 11.34 -25.24 1.31
CA THR A 129 12.73 -25.43 0.85
C THR A 129 13.22 -24.26 0.00
N GLY A 130 12.33 -23.58 -0.69
CA GLY A 130 12.72 -22.46 -1.54
C GLY A 130 11.54 -21.70 -2.08
N ILE A 131 11.12 -20.67 -1.36
CA ILE A 131 10.00 -19.83 -1.75
C ILE A 131 10.38 -18.89 -2.91
N LYS A 132 9.48 -18.82 -3.89
CA LYS A 132 9.54 -17.90 -5.02
C LYS A 132 8.21 -17.17 -5.20
N ILE A 133 8.27 -15.98 -5.75
CA ILE A 133 7.08 -15.24 -6.14
C ILE A 133 6.61 -15.79 -7.49
N ALA A 134 5.48 -16.48 -7.52
CA ALA A 134 4.84 -16.96 -8.74
C ALA A 134 3.96 -15.87 -9.39
N LYS A 135 3.39 -14.99 -8.55
CA LYS A 135 2.56 -13.86 -8.98
C LYS A 135 2.71 -12.69 -8.01
N CYS A 136 2.80 -11.47 -8.54
CA CYS A 136 2.63 -10.23 -7.78
C CYS A 136 1.90 -9.23 -8.68
N GLN A 137 0.66 -8.91 -8.34
CA GLN A 137 -0.20 -8.06 -9.16
C GLN A 137 -0.90 -7.02 -8.33
N LEU A 138 -0.81 -5.76 -8.71
CA LEU A 138 -1.59 -4.67 -8.12
C LEU A 138 -3.09 -4.92 -8.35
N ILE A 139 -3.89 -4.87 -7.29
CA ILE A 139 -5.35 -5.00 -7.34
C ILE A 139 -6.08 -3.72 -6.96
N SER A 140 -5.47 -2.86 -6.15
CA SER A 140 -6.01 -1.53 -5.88
C SER A 140 -4.94 -0.57 -5.39
N GLU A 141 -5.18 0.72 -5.63
CA GLU A 141 -4.35 1.84 -5.19
C GLU A 141 -5.26 2.92 -4.60
N ASN A 142 -4.89 3.47 -3.45
CA ASN A 142 -5.60 4.56 -2.80
C ASN A 142 -4.60 5.48 -2.07
N GLY A 143 -4.28 6.61 -2.68
CA GLY A 143 -3.24 7.51 -2.18
C GLY A 143 -1.90 6.80 -2.03
N ASN A 144 -1.36 6.79 -0.82
CA ASN A 144 -0.08 6.15 -0.51
C ASN A 144 -0.19 4.66 -0.18
N SER A 145 -1.31 4.01 -0.49
CA SER A 145 -1.58 2.62 -0.14
C SER A 145 -1.83 1.78 -1.39
N PHE A 146 -1.13 0.67 -1.51
CA PHE A 146 -1.17 -0.25 -2.64
C PHE A 146 -1.52 -1.65 -2.13
N MET A 147 -2.49 -2.30 -2.75
CA MET A 147 -2.86 -3.69 -2.43
C MET A 147 -2.42 -4.60 -3.56
N PHE A 148 -1.65 -5.62 -3.24
CA PHE A 148 -1.16 -6.61 -4.19
C PHE A 148 -1.76 -7.98 -3.91
N ASP A 149 -2.10 -8.70 -4.99
CA ASP A 149 -2.41 -10.13 -4.99
C ASP A 149 -1.11 -10.88 -5.27
N VAL A 150 -0.64 -11.65 -4.31
CA VAL A 150 0.66 -12.32 -4.36
C VAL A 150 0.46 -13.82 -4.19
N ILE A 151 1.10 -14.62 -5.04
CA ILE A 151 1.20 -16.07 -4.88
C ILE A 151 2.68 -16.41 -4.67
N LEU A 152 2.97 -16.95 -3.49
CA LEU A 152 4.26 -17.54 -3.19
C LEU A 152 4.20 -19.04 -3.51
N SER A 153 5.25 -19.61 -4.04
CA SER A 153 5.31 -21.02 -4.40
C SER A 153 6.59 -21.69 -3.93
N ASP A 154 6.48 -22.93 -3.48
CA ASP A 154 7.60 -23.81 -3.22
C ASP A 154 7.60 -24.94 -4.25
N LYS A 155 8.70 -25.07 -5.00
CA LYS A 155 8.79 -26.08 -6.07
C LYS A 155 8.88 -27.50 -5.56
N GLU A 156 9.48 -27.73 -4.42
CA GLU A 156 9.72 -29.09 -3.89
C GLU A 156 8.45 -29.63 -3.24
N THR A 157 7.79 -28.83 -2.41
CA THR A 157 6.53 -29.22 -1.76
C THR A 157 5.32 -29.07 -2.68
N LYS A 158 5.46 -28.37 -3.82
CA LYS A 158 4.38 -27.99 -4.75
C LYS A 158 3.28 -27.17 -4.07
N ALA A 159 3.60 -26.54 -2.97
CA ALA A 159 2.67 -25.68 -2.23
C ALA A 159 2.58 -24.29 -2.88
N GLU A 160 1.37 -23.73 -2.87
CA GLU A 160 1.11 -22.33 -3.19
C GLU A 160 0.47 -21.66 -1.99
N TYR A 161 0.98 -20.45 -1.68
CA TYR A 161 0.52 -19.63 -0.57
C TYR A 161 -0.04 -18.32 -1.13
N PRO A 162 -1.35 -18.25 -1.40
CA PRO A 162 -2.00 -17.02 -1.83
C PRO A 162 -2.15 -16.07 -0.65
N ILE A 163 -1.70 -14.83 -0.84
CA ILE A 163 -1.80 -13.76 0.13
C ILE A 163 -2.19 -12.44 -0.54
N LYS A 164 -2.79 -11.53 0.20
CA LYS A 164 -2.92 -10.14 -0.23
C LYS A 164 -2.04 -9.27 0.66
N VAL A 165 -1.20 -8.48 0.04
CA VAL A 165 -0.23 -7.63 0.74
C VAL A 165 -0.58 -6.17 0.54
N LYS A 166 -0.82 -5.48 1.65
CA LYS A 166 -0.97 -4.03 1.66
C LYS A 166 0.39 -3.40 1.89
N VAL A 167 0.81 -2.58 0.94
CA VAL A 167 2.02 -1.75 1.04
C VAL A 167 1.61 -0.30 1.26
N SER A 168 2.24 0.37 2.21
CA SER A 168 2.08 1.81 2.44
C SER A 168 3.36 2.53 2.11
N LYS A 169 3.24 3.69 1.46
CA LYS A 169 4.36 4.61 1.27
C LYS A 169 4.43 5.57 2.45
N GLU A 170 5.52 5.52 3.19
CA GLU A 170 5.81 6.43 4.28
C GLU A 170 7.04 7.27 3.93
N ASN A 171 6.82 8.58 3.74
CA ASN A 171 7.84 9.50 3.22
C ASN A 171 8.40 9.03 1.86
N VAL A 172 9.64 8.54 1.83
CA VAL A 172 10.34 8.03 0.62
C VAL A 172 10.46 6.52 0.59
N SER A 173 9.91 5.81 1.58
CA SER A 173 10.04 4.36 1.76
C SER A 173 8.70 3.67 1.61
N PHE A 174 8.73 2.41 1.16
CA PHE A 174 7.59 1.52 1.20
C PHE A 174 7.72 0.59 2.41
N LEU A 175 6.57 0.22 3.01
CA LEU A 175 6.49 -0.73 4.12
C LEU A 175 5.25 -1.61 3.96
N ILE A 176 5.35 -2.88 4.34
CA ILE A 176 4.20 -3.78 4.44
C ILE A 176 3.36 -3.33 5.63
N ALA A 177 2.10 -2.98 5.36
CA ALA A 177 1.16 -2.48 6.36
C ALA A 177 0.10 -3.51 6.74
N ASP A 178 -0.07 -4.57 5.97
CA ASP A 178 -0.94 -5.70 6.28
C ASP A 178 -0.67 -6.88 5.35
N VAL A 179 -0.88 -8.11 5.82
CA VAL A 179 -0.88 -9.32 5.02
C VAL A 179 -2.11 -10.16 5.38
N LEU A 180 -3.00 -10.31 4.42
CA LEU A 180 -4.18 -11.15 4.55
C LEU A 180 -3.83 -12.54 4.03
N GLN A 181 -3.76 -13.51 4.93
CA GLN A 181 -3.42 -14.89 4.59
C GLN A 181 -4.67 -15.66 4.15
N GLU A 182 -4.57 -16.34 3.03
CA GLU A 182 -5.60 -17.26 2.54
C GLU A 182 -5.18 -18.71 2.81
N ILE A 183 -6.12 -19.63 2.63
CA ILE A 183 -5.82 -21.06 2.84
C ILE A 183 -4.82 -21.53 1.77
N PRO A 184 -3.71 -22.17 2.16
CA PRO A 184 -2.73 -22.72 1.23
C PRO A 184 -3.35 -23.73 0.27
N LYS A 185 -2.82 -23.78 -0.96
CA LYS A 185 -3.20 -24.77 -1.98
C LYS A 185 -2.04 -25.73 -2.18
N PHE A 186 -2.34 -27.01 -2.16
CA PHE A 186 -1.40 -28.09 -2.46
C PHE A 186 -1.82 -28.77 -3.77
N ASN A 187 -0.93 -28.78 -4.75
CA ASN A 187 -1.15 -29.32 -6.10
C ASN A 187 -0.47 -30.69 -6.29
#